data_6e77e838f234698b9e63a2ad335e4d34
#
_entry.id   6e77e838f234698b9e63a2ad335e4d34
#
_cell.length_a   1.000
_cell.length_b   1.000
_cell.length_c   1.000
_cell.angle_alpha   90.00
_cell.angle_beta   90.00
_cell.angle_gamma   90.00
#
_symmetry.space_group_name_H-M   'P 1'
#
loop_
_entity.id
_entity.type
_entity.pdbx_description
1 polymer ?
#
loop_
_entity_poly.entity_id
_entity_poly.type
_entity_poly.pdbx_seq_one_letter_code
_entity_poly.pdbx_strand_id
1 'polypeptide(L)'
;MRTMLNEYPSTYAYGSGILTGANSAGIGNGDNSVWTPKFVDTPADVPAGWKVMVDPIDHSKLIAYQDNDQQKQWFDDSYWMNYYVGVNGGNDKVQYAASAGYTKDGGIGINTDFSRFTFHGNTSFKILRNLKATTVFDYSETKGNTLPSSGIATYWTTVGRGMFMPATHRDYLDDGTPAQGTNNTTISPAWFDRYYTSNYTARRMTANFNLEWEIVDGLRAVMQVANHNYYRIDNQRLAGNAISNQRRTYEKWGQTNRFSTQGYLNYRKTFAQDHTIEGTVGFDYMKNTVNGLSLTVTGADSDKVPTLAAGTDATGWAD
;
A
#
# COMPACT_ATOMS: atom_id res chain seq x y z
N MET A 1 -2.21 20.69 20.33
CA MET A 1 -0.95 21.44 20.29
C MET A 1 -1.15 22.95 20.24
N ARG A 2 -1.94 23.53 19.35
CA ARG A 2 -2.29 24.96 19.32
C ARG A 2 -2.84 25.49 20.65
N THR A 3 -3.65 24.67 21.32
CA THR A 3 -4.22 25.01 22.64
C THR A 3 -3.13 25.22 23.68
N MET A 4 -2.10 24.39 23.68
CA MET A 4 -1.00 24.53 24.65
C MET A 4 -0.21 25.83 24.50
N LEU A 5 -0.01 26.32 23.29
CA LEU A 5 0.67 27.61 23.07
C LEU A 5 -0.10 28.78 23.63
N ASN A 6 -1.42 28.72 23.61
CA ASN A 6 -2.29 29.75 24.17
C ASN A 6 -2.47 29.64 25.68
N GLU A 7 -2.47 28.42 26.21
CA GLU A 7 -2.67 28.15 27.63
C GLU A 7 -1.40 28.33 28.48
N TYR A 8 -0.23 28.15 27.84
CA TYR A 8 1.06 28.25 28.54
C TYR A 8 1.99 29.27 27.87
N PRO A 9 1.70 30.56 27.94
CA PRO A 9 2.57 31.61 27.43
C PRO A 9 3.81 31.71 28.31
N SER A 10 4.69 30.74 28.23
CA SER A 10 5.90 30.68 29.03
C SER A 10 7.12 31.12 28.21
N THR A 11 8.28 31.06 28.83
CA THR A 11 9.57 31.26 28.18
C THR A 11 9.78 30.30 27.00
N TYR A 12 9.04 29.22 26.91
CA TYR A 12 9.19 28.18 25.89
C TYR A 12 7.95 28.08 25.00
N ALA A 13 8.14 27.64 23.77
CA ALA A 13 7.07 27.55 22.79
C ALA A 13 5.95 26.57 23.16
N TYR A 14 6.21 25.60 24.01
CA TYR A 14 5.24 24.59 24.48
C TYR A 14 5.26 24.41 25.99
N GLY A 15 5.42 25.45 26.77
CA GLY A 15 5.37 25.34 28.22
C GLY A 15 6.73 25.24 28.89
N SER A 16 6.91 24.37 29.86
CA SER A 16 7.98 24.45 30.87
C SER A 16 9.39 24.15 30.40
N GLY A 17 9.64 23.86 29.15
CA GLY A 17 10.98 23.50 28.70
C GLY A 17 11.52 22.20 29.31
N ILE A 18 10.64 21.33 29.74
CA ILE A 18 10.95 20.05 30.37
C ILE A 18 11.95 19.23 29.59
N LEU A 19 11.96 19.45 28.26
CA LEU A 19 12.76 18.68 27.34
C LEU A 19 14.11 19.33 27.02
N THR A 20 14.44 20.41 27.67
CA THR A 20 15.72 21.08 27.52
C THR A 20 16.83 20.48 28.38
N GLY A 21 16.54 19.46 29.14
CA GLY A 21 17.47 18.80 30.06
C GLY A 21 18.73 18.28 29.38
N ALA A 22 19.04 17.05 29.57
CA ALA A 22 20.29 16.40 29.12
C ALA A 22 20.57 16.59 27.61
N ASN A 23 19.59 16.98 26.86
CA ASN A 23 19.74 17.41 25.48
C ASN A 23 19.57 18.88 25.37
N SER A 24 20.56 19.57 25.78
CA SER A 24 20.62 21.01 25.56
C SER A 24 20.48 21.40 24.09
N ALA A 25 20.76 20.48 23.20
CA ALA A 25 20.46 20.61 21.80
C ALA A 25 18.98 20.39 21.48
N GLY A 26 18.18 19.89 22.43
CA GLY A 26 16.75 19.73 22.31
C GLY A 26 16.29 18.75 21.24
N ILE A 27 17.21 18.17 20.51
CA ILE A 27 16.91 17.30 19.40
C ILE A 27 17.31 15.91 19.81
N GLY A 28 16.30 15.14 20.02
CA GLY A 28 16.29 13.74 19.94
C GLY A 28 17.44 12.95 20.51
N ASN A 29 17.32 12.47 21.70
CA ASN A 29 17.99 11.29 22.19
C ASN A 29 17.42 10.02 21.61
N GLY A 30 16.85 10.00 20.44
CA GLY A 30 16.02 8.91 19.99
C GLY A 30 14.60 8.94 20.56
N ASP A 31 14.30 9.91 21.36
CA ASP A 31 13.02 10.18 21.93
C ASP A 31 12.12 10.91 20.93
N ASN A 32 10.90 10.48 20.78
CA ASN A 32 9.90 11.25 20.02
C ASN A 32 9.31 12.38 20.86
N SER A 33 10.02 12.78 21.90
CA SER A 33 9.60 13.86 22.76
C SER A 33 9.63 15.18 22.00
N VAL A 34 8.64 15.95 22.27
CA VAL A 34 8.44 17.24 21.67
C VAL A 34 9.49 18.19 22.22
N TRP A 35 10.47 18.54 21.41
CA TRP A 35 11.42 19.56 21.77
C TRP A 35 10.76 20.95 21.71
N THR A 36 10.93 21.73 22.76
CA THR A 36 10.36 23.06 22.86
C THR A 36 11.46 24.11 22.87
N PRO A 37 11.59 24.88 21.81
CA PRO A 37 12.57 25.94 21.77
C PRO A 37 12.22 27.06 22.76
N LYS A 38 13.25 27.64 23.38
CA LYS A 38 13.08 28.80 24.24
C LYS A 38 12.86 30.03 23.37
N PHE A 39 11.86 30.83 23.73
CA PHE A 39 11.72 32.18 23.20
C PHE A 39 12.81 33.04 23.75
N VAL A 40 13.37 33.90 22.90
CA VAL A 40 14.35 34.91 23.25
C VAL A 40 13.77 36.32 23.04
N ASP A 41 14.47 37.34 23.49
CA ASP A 41 14.06 38.70 23.25
C ASP A 41 13.99 38.96 21.75
N THR A 42 12.90 39.59 21.33
CA THR A 42 12.65 39.84 19.92
C THR A 42 13.61 40.94 19.42
N PRO A 43 14.44 40.63 18.41
CA PRO A 43 15.29 41.68 17.75
C PRO A 43 14.44 42.79 17.20
N ALA A 44 15.03 44.01 17.09
CA ALA A 44 14.33 45.20 16.65
C ALA A 44 13.82 45.15 15.19
N ASP A 45 14.38 44.26 14.37
CA ASP A 45 14.02 44.02 12.98
C ASP A 45 12.88 43.06 12.78
N VAL A 46 12.40 42.43 13.88
CA VAL A 46 11.25 41.49 13.82
C VAL A 46 9.95 42.27 14.05
N PRO A 47 8.91 42.01 13.26
CA PRO A 47 7.64 42.69 13.41
C PRO A 47 7.06 42.60 14.83
N ALA A 48 6.44 43.66 15.28
CA ALA A 48 5.83 43.71 16.60
C ALA A 48 4.77 42.60 16.77
N GLY A 49 4.82 41.89 17.88
CA GLY A 49 3.92 40.75 18.19
C GLY A 49 4.43 39.40 17.74
N TRP A 50 5.53 39.33 17.02
CA TRP A 50 6.15 38.04 16.69
C TRP A 50 7.06 37.59 17.82
N LYS A 51 7.10 36.30 18.02
CA LYS A 51 8.04 35.65 18.96
C LYS A 51 9.20 35.06 18.18
N VAL A 52 10.39 35.21 18.74
CA VAL A 52 11.63 34.67 18.16
C VAL A 52 12.08 33.48 19.01
N MET A 53 12.56 32.47 18.37
CA MET A 53 13.07 31.27 19.01
C MET A 53 14.34 30.77 18.34
N VAL A 54 15.07 29.92 19.03
CA VAL A 54 16.19 29.18 18.43
C VAL A 54 15.66 28.24 17.36
N ASP A 55 16.30 28.23 16.19
CA ASP A 55 15.96 27.30 15.11
C ASP A 55 16.13 25.85 15.58
N PRO A 56 15.10 24.99 15.50
CA PRO A 56 15.20 23.61 15.94
C PRO A 56 16.13 22.73 15.07
N ILE A 57 16.56 23.23 13.92
CA ILE A 57 17.47 22.54 13.01
C ILE A 57 18.89 23.10 13.13
N ASP A 58 19.05 24.41 13.04
CA ASP A 58 20.32 25.09 13.20
C ASP A 58 20.31 25.94 14.47
N HIS A 59 20.77 25.38 15.55
CA HIS A 59 20.75 26.01 16.88
C HIS A 59 21.60 27.30 16.97
N SER A 60 22.40 27.61 15.97
CA SER A 60 23.14 28.88 15.90
C SER A 60 22.30 30.07 15.42
N LYS A 61 21.09 29.78 14.90
CA LYS A 61 20.19 30.76 14.31
C LYS A 61 18.98 31.05 15.19
N LEU A 62 18.48 32.25 15.02
CA LEU A 62 17.19 32.67 15.55
C LEU A 62 16.20 32.81 14.40
N ILE A 63 15.01 32.28 14.61
CA ILE A 63 13.92 32.35 13.64
C ILE A 63 12.65 32.89 14.28
N ALA A 64 11.82 33.55 13.47
CA ALA A 64 10.48 33.90 13.91
C ALA A 64 9.65 32.62 14.11
N TYR A 65 8.86 32.56 15.18
CA TYR A 65 7.95 31.47 15.42
C TYR A 65 6.94 31.36 14.28
N GLN A 66 6.85 30.19 13.72
CA GLN A 66 5.84 29.82 12.74
C GLN A 66 5.08 28.59 13.25
N ASP A 67 3.77 28.62 13.13
CA ASP A 67 2.92 27.47 13.40
C ASP A 67 2.81 26.64 12.11
N ASN A 68 3.72 25.71 11.93
CA ASN A 68 3.68 24.74 10.85
C ASN A 68 2.76 23.61 11.25
N ASP A 69 1.61 23.47 10.61
CA ASP A 69 0.65 22.41 10.91
C ASP A 69 1.17 21.06 10.36
N GLN A 70 2.17 20.51 11.04
CA GLN A 70 2.81 19.26 10.67
C GLN A 70 1.83 18.09 10.57
N GLN A 71 0.80 18.09 11.41
CA GLN A 71 -0.20 17.02 11.37
C GLN A 71 -1.03 17.08 10.09
N LYS A 72 -1.43 18.28 9.69
CA LYS A 72 -2.21 18.48 8.47
C LYS A 72 -1.45 18.09 7.22
N GLN A 73 -0.14 18.29 7.19
CA GLN A 73 0.69 17.96 6.06
C GLN A 73 0.80 16.46 5.75
N TRP A 74 0.44 15.59 6.70
CA TRP A 74 0.35 14.15 6.47
C TRP A 74 -0.89 13.72 5.72
N PHE A 75 -1.84 14.64 5.49
CA PHE A 75 -3.12 14.33 4.90
C PHE A 75 -3.42 15.22 3.70
N ASP A 76 -3.86 14.59 2.62
CA ASP A 76 -4.32 15.25 1.41
C ASP A 76 -5.85 15.13 1.29
N ASP A 77 -6.42 15.95 0.43
CA ASP A 77 -7.80 15.79 0.02
C ASP A 77 -7.94 14.50 -0.80
N SER A 78 -8.82 13.63 -0.36
CA SER A 78 -9.08 12.35 -1.03
C SER A 78 -10.16 12.51 -2.10
N TYR A 79 -10.01 11.77 -3.17
CA TYR A 79 -11.04 11.60 -4.18
C TYR A 79 -11.22 10.12 -4.51
N TRP A 80 -12.46 9.73 -4.82
CA TRP A 80 -12.78 8.39 -5.24
C TRP A 80 -13.55 8.41 -6.56
N MET A 81 -13.14 7.54 -7.49
CA MET A 81 -13.80 7.37 -8.79
C MET A 81 -13.99 5.89 -9.09
N ASN A 82 -15.15 5.54 -9.61
CA ASN A 82 -15.45 4.18 -10.05
C ASN A 82 -16.21 4.22 -11.37
N TYR A 83 -15.69 3.53 -12.36
CA TYR A 83 -16.31 3.37 -13.67
C TYR A 83 -16.58 1.91 -13.92
N TYR A 84 -17.74 1.62 -14.47
CA TYR A 84 -18.12 0.25 -14.79
C TYR A 84 -18.89 0.24 -16.11
N VAL A 85 -18.57 -0.74 -16.96
CA VAL A 85 -19.30 -1.03 -18.17
C VAL A 85 -19.51 -2.54 -18.26
N GLY A 86 -20.70 -2.93 -18.66
CA GLY A 86 -21.04 -4.34 -18.84
C GLY A 86 -21.90 -4.55 -20.07
N VAL A 87 -21.74 -5.69 -20.70
CA VAL A 87 -22.53 -6.15 -21.81
C VAL A 87 -22.91 -7.61 -21.57
N ASN A 88 -24.13 -7.96 -21.87
CA ASN A 88 -24.61 -9.34 -21.86
C ASN A 88 -25.56 -9.57 -23.01
N GLY A 89 -25.60 -10.81 -23.44
CA GLY A 89 -26.46 -11.20 -24.55
C GLY A 89 -26.41 -12.70 -24.79
N GLY A 90 -27.08 -13.11 -25.83
CA GLY A 90 -27.05 -14.52 -26.22
C GLY A 90 -28.33 -14.98 -26.86
N ASN A 91 -28.37 -16.27 -27.12
CA ASN A 91 -29.47 -17.02 -27.59
C ASN A 91 -29.56 -18.39 -26.90
N ASP A 92 -30.38 -19.28 -27.38
CA ASP A 92 -30.55 -20.61 -26.80
C ASP A 92 -29.29 -21.49 -26.82
N LYS A 93 -28.32 -21.18 -27.68
CA LYS A 93 -27.07 -21.95 -27.83
C LYS A 93 -25.89 -21.29 -27.14
N VAL A 94 -25.84 -19.98 -27.12
CA VAL A 94 -24.72 -19.21 -26.56
C VAL A 94 -25.26 -18.08 -25.71
N GLN A 95 -24.77 -17.97 -24.49
CA GLN A 95 -25.02 -16.85 -23.58
C GLN A 95 -23.67 -16.31 -23.12
N TYR A 96 -23.55 -14.98 -23.07
CA TYR A 96 -22.33 -14.33 -22.61
C TYR A 96 -22.65 -13.11 -21.75
N ALA A 97 -21.75 -12.83 -20.84
CA ALA A 97 -21.67 -11.60 -20.11
C ALA A 97 -20.21 -11.18 -20.02
N ALA A 98 -19.93 -9.90 -20.24
CA ALA A 98 -18.61 -9.34 -20.03
C ALA A 98 -18.75 -7.99 -19.36
N SER A 99 -17.82 -7.67 -18.47
CA SER A 99 -17.76 -6.37 -17.81
C SER A 99 -16.33 -5.94 -17.57
N ALA A 100 -16.14 -4.63 -17.56
CA ALA A 100 -14.89 -4.00 -17.18
C ALA A 100 -15.17 -2.89 -16.17
N GLY A 101 -14.29 -2.77 -15.18
CA GLY A 101 -14.36 -1.74 -14.17
C GLY A 101 -13.01 -1.08 -13.94
N TYR A 102 -13.03 0.18 -13.57
CA TYR A 102 -11.86 0.92 -13.15
C TYR A 102 -12.20 1.75 -11.92
N THR A 103 -11.44 1.54 -10.86
CA THR A 103 -11.55 2.29 -9.61
C THR A 103 -10.25 3.05 -9.38
N LYS A 104 -10.35 4.30 -8.95
CA LYS A 104 -9.23 5.09 -8.47
C LYS A 104 -9.62 5.77 -7.17
N ASP A 105 -8.72 5.71 -6.19
CA ASP A 105 -8.82 6.32 -4.88
C ASP A 105 -7.53 7.09 -4.61
N GLY A 106 -7.61 8.38 -4.33
CA GLY A 106 -6.45 9.23 -4.07
C GLY A 106 -5.81 9.00 -2.70
N GLY A 107 -6.49 8.25 -1.81
CA GLY A 107 -6.02 8.14 -0.43
C GLY A 107 -6.12 9.46 0.35
N ILE A 108 -6.07 9.37 1.66
CA ILE A 108 -6.04 10.55 2.55
C ILE A 108 -4.64 10.83 3.09
N GLY A 109 -3.72 9.89 3.02
CA GLY A 109 -2.34 10.09 3.42
C GLY A 109 -1.48 10.58 2.25
N ILE A 110 -0.50 11.43 2.51
CA ILE A 110 0.43 11.85 1.46
C ILE A 110 1.05 10.65 0.76
N ASN A 111 1.24 10.73 -0.55
CA ASN A 111 1.81 9.65 -1.36
C ASN A 111 1.07 8.31 -1.24
N THR A 112 -0.21 8.35 -0.93
CA THR A 112 -1.05 7.15 -0.96
C THR A 112 -2.07 7.26 -2.06
N ASP A 113 -2.14 6.24 -2.87
CA ASP A 113 -3.19 6.10 -3.87
C ASP A 113 -3.45 4.62 -4.16
N PHE A 114 -4.53 4.39 -4.82
CA PHE A 114 -4.96 3.06 -5.22
C PHE A 114 -5.68 3.16 -6.54
N SER A 115 -5.34 2.27 -7.46
CA SER A 115 -6.10 2.08 -8.69
C SER A 115 -6.30 0.60 -8.96
N ARG A 116 -7.47 0.24 -9.47
CA ARG A 116 -7.80 -1.14 -9.84
C ARG A 116 -8.52 -1.16 -11.17
N PHE A 117 -8.00 -1.94 -12.09
CA PHE A 117 -8.71 -2.39 -13.27
C PHE A 117 -9.26 -3.81 -13.03
N THR A 118 -10.48 -4.07 -13.43
CA THR A 118 -11.10 -5.40 -13.39
C THR A 118 -11.72 -5.73 -14.74
N PHE A 119 -11.63 -6.99 -15.11
CA PHE A 119 -12.36 -7.55 -16.23
C PHE A 119 -12.98 -8.87 -15.78
N HIS A 120 -14.25 -9.06 -16.10
CA HIS A 120 -14.97 -10.31 -15.89
C HIS A 120 -15.62 -10.73 -17.20
N GLY A 121 -15.46 -11.98 -17.58
CA GLY A 121 -16.11 -12.61 -18.72
C GLY A 121 -16.70 -13.96 -18.35
N ASN A 122 -17.93 -14.18 -18.74
CA ASN A 122 -18.62 -15.44 -18.56
C ASN A 122 -19.31 -15.83 -19.88
N THR A 123 -19.09 -17.06 -20.31
CA THR A 123 -19.74 -17.54 -21.55
C THR A 123 -20.20 -18.98 -21.34
N SER A 124 -21.40 -19.28 -21.77
CA SER A 124 -22.02 -20.58 -21.72
C SER A 124 -22.43 -21.02 -23.12
N PHE A 125 -22.02 -22.21 -23.51
CA PHE A 125 -22.29 -22.80 -24.84
C PHE A 125 -23.04 -24.12 -24.66
N LYS A 126 -24.17 -24.27 -25.37
CA LYS A 126 -24.78 -25.58 -25.61
C LYS A 126 -24.18 -26.17 -26.88
N ILE A 127 -23.17 -27.00 -26.69
CA ILE A 127 -22.43 -27.65 -27.80
C ILE A 127 -23.36 -28.65 -28.51
N LEU A 128 -24.07 -29.46 -27.70
CA LEU A 128 -25.11 -30.39 -28.12
C LEU A 128 -26.34 -30.15 -27.22
N ARG A 129 -27.44 -30.83 -27.52
CA ARG A 129 -28.65 -30.74 -26.69
C ARG A 129 -28.40 -31.16 -25.24
N ASN A 130 -27.49 -32.11 -25.06
CA ASN A 130 -27.13 -32.73 -23.78
C ASN A 130 -25.69 -32.38 -23.32
N LEU A 131 -24.98 -31.45 -24.00
CA LEU A 131 -23.61 -31.08 -23.68
C LEU A 131 -23.50 -29.55 -23.59
N LYS A 132 -23.14 -29.08 -22.40
CA LYS A 132 -22.94 -27.65 -22.09
C LYS A 132 -21.53 -27.38 -21.61
N ALA A 133 -20.89 -26.37 -22.12
CA ALA A 133 -19.64 -25.82 -21.61
C ALA A 133 -19.85 -24.41 -21.05
N THR A 134 -19.19 -24.11 -19.97
CA THR A 134 -19.19 -22.76 -19.37
C THR A 134 -17.76 -22.35 -19.09
N THR A 135 -17.40 -21.13 -19.48
CA THR A 135 -16.11 -20.53 -19.16
C THR A 135 -16.33 -19.27 -18.35
N VAL A 136 -15.49 -19.10 -17.34
CA VAL A 136 -15.41 -17.86 -16.55
C VAL A 136 -13.98 -17.41 -16.56
N PHE A 137 -13.77 -16.12 -16.86
CA PHE A 137 -12.46 -15.50 -16.81
C PHE A 137 -12.55 -14.20 -16.02
N ASP A 138 -11.70 -14.08 -15.01
CA ASP A 138 -11.55 -12.90 -14.19
C ASP A 138 -10.10 -12.41 -14.27
N TYR A 139 -9.95 -11.12 -14.44
CA TYR A 139 -8.67 -10.44 -14.37
C TYR A 139 -8.78 -9.20 -13.52
N SER A 140 -7.79 -8.95 -12.65
CA SER A 140 -7.65 -7.67 -11.99
C SER A 140 -6.18 -7.28 -11.89
N GLU A 141 -5.92 -6.00 -12.15
CA GLU A 141 -4.65 -5.35 -11.86
C GLU A 141 -4.89 -4.22 -10.86
N THR A 142 -4.15 -4.26 -9.77
CA THR A 142 -4.18 -3.24 -8.73
C THR A 142 -2.80 -2.60 -8.64
N LYS A 143 -2.75 -1.28 -8.64
CA LYS A 143 -1.54 -0.49 -8.37
C LYS A 143 -1.82 0.47 -7.24
N GLY A 144 -0.83 0.74 -6.43
CA GLY A 144 -0.97 1.73 -5.38
C GLY A 144 0.36 2.17 -4.83
N ASN A 145 0.37 3.38 -4.33
CA ASN A 145 1.41 3.92 -3.50
C ASN A 145 0.99 3.78 -2.04
N THR A 146 1.93 3.45 -1.18
CA THR A 146 1.66 3.20 0.23
C THR A 146 2.67 3.94 1.08
N LEU A 147 2.24 4.37 2.24
CA LEU A 147 3.18 4.79 3.27
C LEU A 147 3.99 3.58 3.75
N PRO A 148 5.28 3.72 3.97
CA PRO A 148 6.08 2.65 4.55
C PRO A 148 5.61 2.44 5.98
N SER A 149 4.92 1.37 6.21
CA SER A 149 4.60 0.96 7.57
C SER A 149 5.22 -0.39 7.82
N SER A 150 6.06 -0.47 8.81
CA SER A 150 6.46 -1.74 9.42
C SER A 150 5.39 -2.25 10.40
N GLY A 151 4.14 -1.89 10.18
CA GLY A 151 3.03 -2.29 11.03
C GLY A 151 1.93 -1.24 11.14
N ILE A 152 0.76 -1.72 11.46
CA ILE A 152 -0.48 -0.97 11.62
C ILE A 152 -0.29 0.16 12.64
N ALA A 153 -0.70 1.38 12.27
CA ALA A 153 -1.06 2.52 13.14
C ALA A 153 -0.59 2.46 14.60
N THR A 154 0.67 2.14 14.80
CA THR A 154 1.29 2.23 16.11
C THR A 154 2.06 3.54 16.21
N TYR A 155 2.32 4.00 17.41
CA TYR A 155 3.20 5.11 17.72
C TYR A 155 4.55 5.06 16.95
N TRP A 156 5.00 3.86 16.57
CA TRP A 156 6.27 3.61 15.89
C TRP A 156 6.24 3.71 14.38
N THR A 157 5.07 3.93 13.76
CA THR A 157 4.98 4.15 12.31
C THR A 157 5.50 5.52 11.92
N THR A 158 5.91 5.68 10.67
CA THR A 158 6.37 6.98 10.13
C THR A 158 5.34 8.08 10.35
N VAL A 159 4.07 7.80 10.04
CA VAL A 159 2.98 8.76 10.25
C VAL A 159 2.75 9.02 11.72
N GLY A 160 2.67 7.98 12.55
CA GLY A 160 2.47 8.11 13.99
C GLY A 160 3.54 8.97 14.64
N ARG A 161 4.81 8.78 14.28
CA ARG A 161 5.92 9.64 14.78
C ARG A 161 5.87 11.05 14.21
N GLY A 162 5.57 11.20 12.93
CA GLY A 162 5.45 12.50 12.29
C GLY A 162 4.34 13.37 12.91
N MET A 163 3.26 12.74 13.37
CA MET A 163 2.19 13.47 14.09
C MET A 163 2.62 14.06 15.43
N PHE A 164 3.72 13.60 16.01
CA PHE A 164 4.33 14.17 17.21
C PHE A 164 5.37 15.26 16.90
N MET A 165 5.58 15.57 15.63
CA MET A 165 6.51 16.62 15.27
C MET A 165 6.02 17.97 15.78
N PRO A 166 6.89 18.77 16.42
CA PRO A 166 6.50 20.10 16.89
C PRO A 166 6.06 21.00 15.74
N ALA A 167 5.02 21.78 15.93
CA ALA A 167 4.59 22.79 14.98
C ALA A 167 5.64 23.89 14.72
N THR A 168 6.65 24.00 15.59
CA THR A 168 7.80 24.90 15.43
C THR A 168 8.85 24.40 14.45
N HIS A 169 8.77 23.12 14.03
CA HIS A 169 9.74 22.55 13.13
C HIS A 169 9.54 23.03 11.70
N ARG A 170 10.63 23.43 11.03
CA ARG A 170 10.61 23.85 9.62
C ARG A 170 10.59 22.65 8.69
N ASP A 171 9.84 22.74 7.59
CA ASP A 171 9.79 21.69 6.57
C ASP A 171 11.01 21.72 5.65
N TYR A 172 11.64 22.89 5.49
CA TYR A 172 12.75 23.11 4.57
C TYR A 172 13.89 23.84 5.23
N LEU A 173 15.11 23.52 4.85
CA LEU A 173 16.32 24.26 5.14
C LEU A 173 16.39 25.53 4.29
N ASP A 174 17.37 26.40 4.58
CA ASP A 174 17.52 27.66 3.88
C ASP A 174 17.87 27.51 2.38
N ASP A 175 18.44 26.37 2.01
CA ASP A 175 18.75 25.99 0.62
C ASP A 175 17.58 25.34 -0.12
N GLY A 176 16.40 25.22 0.52
CA GLY A 176 15.23 24.56 -0.03
C GLY A 176 15.24 23.03 0.08
N THR A 177 16.24 22.47 0.73
CA THR A 177 16.29 21.02 1.00
C THR A 177 15.27 20.68 2.08
N PRO A 178 14.46 19.62 1.93
CA PRO A 178 13.55 19.18 2.97
C PRO A 178 14.29 18.81 4.27
N ALA A 179 13.83 19.36 5.38
CA ALA A 179 14.34 19.03 6.71
C ALA A 179 13.86 17.66 7.14
N GLN A 180 14.72 16.81 7.69
CA GLN A 180 14.35 15.46 8.04
C GLN A 180 13.32 15.42 9.17
N GLY A 181 13.58 16.12 10.24
CA GLY A 181 12.76 16.10 11.44
C GLY A 181 13.61 16.34 12.68
N THR A 182 13.02 16.17 13.85
CA THR A 182 13.71 16.45 15.12
C THR A 182 14.79 15.42 15.47
N ASN A 183 14.73 14.25 14.86
CA ASN A 183 15.72 13.18 15.01
C ASN A 183 15.62 12.19 13.85
N ASN A 184 16.51 11.18 13.83
CA ASN A 184 16.52 10.14 12.79
C ASN A 184 15.24 9.28 12.72
N THR A 185 14.35 9.39 13.67
CA THR A 185 13.14 8.58 13.76
C THR A 185 11.86 9.39 13.56
N THR A 186 11.91 10.70 13.76
CA THR A 186 10.80 11.61 13.53
C THR A 186 11.03 12.32 12.20
N ILE A 187 10.26 11.97 11.20
CA ILE A 187 10.44 12.37 9.81
C ILE A 187 9.38 13.37 9.43
N SER A 188 9.78 14.48 8.81
CA SER A 188 8.83 15.48 8.29
C SER A 188 8.11 14.98 7.05
N PRO A 189 6.87 15.43 6.80
CA PRO A 189 6.13 15.11 5.58
C PRO A 189 6.91 15.48 4.32
N ALA A 190 7.50 16.66 4.26
CA ALA A 190 8.28 17.14 3.11
C ALA A 190 9.50 16.27 2.81
N TRP A 191 10.23 15.85 3.85
CA TRP A 191 11.36 14.95 3.69
C TRP A 191 10.89 13.57 3.19
N PHE A 192 9.81 13.06 3.76
CA PHE A 192 9.23 11.79 3.36
C PHE A 192 8.81 11.80 1.90
N ASP A 193 8.06 12.82 1.48
CA ASP A 193 7.61 13.00 0.09
C ASP A 193 8.79 13.00 -0.89
N ARG A 194 9.88 13.65 -0.53
CA ARG A 194 11.05 13.83 -1.41
C ARG A 194 11.91 12.57 -1.55
N TYR A 195 12.13 11.85 -0.47
CA TYR A 195 13.19 10.83 -0.41
C TYR A 195 12.68 9.39 -0.33
N TYR A 196 11.42 9.20 -0.05
CA TYR A 196 10.88 7.86 0.12
C TYR A 196 9.77 7.56 -0.88
N THR A 197 9.88 6.41 -1.53
CA THR A 197 8.81 5.87 -2.39
C THR A 197 8.47 4.45 -1.98
N SER A 198 7.18 4.12 -1.97
CA SER A 198 6.70 2.77 -1.73
C SER A 198 5.48 2.51 -2.60
N ASN A 199 5.60 1.55 -3.50
CA ASN A 199 4.50 1.21 -4.39
C ASN A 199 4.39 -0.30 -4.58
N TYR A 200 3.23 -0.73 -5.04
CA TYR A 200 3.00 -2.12 -5.38
C TYR A 200 2.16 -2.26 -6.64
N THR A 201 2.35 -3.39 -7.30
CA THR A 201 1.45 -3.88 -8.34
C THR A 201 1.04 -5.30 -8.01
N ALA A 202 -0.26 -5.57 -8.02
CA ALA A 202 -0.80 -6.91 -7.83
C ALA A 202 -1.71 -7.28 -9.01
N ARG A 203 -1.51 -8.48 -9.54
CA ARG A 203 -2.31 -9.04 -10.63
C ARG A 203 -2.95 -10.33 -10.17
N ARG A 204 -4.22 -10.48 -10.47
CA ARG A 204 -4.97 -11.70 -10.23
C ARG A 204 -5.66 -12.12 -11.51
N MET A 205 -5.51 -13.37 -11.85
CA MET A 205 -6.16 -14.00 -12.98
C MET A 205 -6.81 -15.29 -12.51
N THR A 206 -8.08 -15.47 -12.85
CA THR A 206 -8.80 -16.73 -12.62
C THR A 206 -9.44 -17.15 -13.93
N ALA A 207 -9.17 -18.36 -14.35
CA ALA A 207 -9.84 -18.99 -15.47
C ALA A 207 -10.49 -20.29 -15.00
N ASN A 208 -11.75 -20.45 -15.34
CA ASN A 208 -12.53 -21.65 -14.99
C ASN A 208 -13.23 -22.16 -16.24
N PHE A 209 -13.14 -23.45 -16.47
CA PHE A 209 -13.84 -24.16 -17.51
C PHE A 209 -14.66 -25.29 -16.88
N ASN A 210 -15.95 -25.34 -17.18
CA ASN A 210 -16.87 -26.35 -16.71
C ASN A 210 -17.57 -27.00 -17.90
N LEU A 211 -17.54 -28.33 -17.92
CA LEU A 211 -18.22 -29.14 -18.92
C LEU A 211 -19.26 -30.01 -18.21
N GLU A 212 -20.49 -29.95 -18.66
CA GLU A 212 -21.61 -30.72 -18.17
C GLU A 212 -22.19 -31.55 -19.34
N TRP A 213 -22.20 -32.85 -19.19
CA TRP A 213 -22.67 -33.79 -20.21
C TRP A 213 -23.68 -34.78 -19.61
N GLU A 214 -24.88 -34.73 -20.11
CA GLU A 214 -25.88 -35.73 -19.88
C GLU A 214 -25.70 -36.87 -20.91
N ILE A 215 -24.96 -37.92 -20.54
CA ILE A 215 -24.51 -38.97 -21.46
C ILE A 215 -25.71 -39.76 -21.95
N VAL A 216 -26.54 -40.19 -21.02
CA VAL A 216 -27.84 -40.84 -21.24
C VAL A 216 -28.78 -40.44 -20.12
N ASP A 217 -30.07 -40.73 -20.26
CA ASP A 217 -31.06 -40.45 -19.22
C ASP A 217 -30.63 -41.00 -17.87
N GLY A 218 -30.55 -40.13 -16.88
CA GLY A 218 -30.10 -40.42 -15.54
C GLY A 218 -28.57 -40.47 -15.32
N LEU A 219 -27.70 -40.41 -16.36
CA LEU A 219 -26.27 -40.43 -16.23
C LEU A 219 -25.66 -39.09 -16.67
N ARG A 220 -25.11 -38.33 -15.71
CA ARG A 220 -24.49 -37.05 -15.93
C ARG A 220 -22.99 -37.08 -15.60
N ALA A 221 -22.18 -36.57 -16.48
CA ALA A 221 -20.76 -36.30 -16.23
C ALA A 221 -20.55 -34.79 -16.06
N VAL A 222 -19.71 -34.41 -15.10
CA VAL A 222 -19.28 -33.05 -14.92
C VAL A 222 -17.76 -33.03 -14.79
N MET A 223 -17.10 -32.08 -15.48
CA MET A 223 -15.69 -31.84 -15.35
C MET A 223 -15.43 -30.35 -15.20
N GLN A 224 -14.65 -29.99 -14.23
CA GLN A 224 -14.22 -28.61 -14.00
C GLN A 224 -12.70 -28.56 -13.99
N VAL A 225 -12.16 -27.55 -14.66
CA VAL A 225 -10.73 -27.19 -14.63
C VAL A 225 -10.63 -25.72 -14.29
N ALA A 226 -9.84 -25.40 -13.29
CA ALA A 226 -9.64 -24.01 -12.87
C ALA A 226 -8.15 -23.72 -12.67
N ASN A 227 -7.77 -22.51 -13.04
CA ASN A 227 -6.45 -21.97 -12.73
C ASN A 227 -6.63 -20.60 -12.08
N HIS A 228 -5.99 -20.42 -10.95
CA HIS A 228 -5.91 -19.14 -10.24
C HIS A 228 -4.45 -18.72 -10.12
N ASN A 229 -4.11 -17.60 -10.69
CA ASN A 229 -2.78 -17.02 -10.61
C ASN A 229 -2.85 -15.67 -9.89
N TYR A 230 -2.00 -15.50 -8.89
CA TYR A 230 -1.81 -14.25 -8.18
C TYR A 230 -0.34 -13.88 -8.21
N TYR A 231 -0.04 -12.68 -8.66
CA TYR A 231 1.29 -12.11 -8.68
C TYR A 231 1.29 -10.75 -8.00
N ARG A 232 2.27 -10.50 -7.14
CA ARG A 232 2.46 -9.21 -6.50
C ARG A 232 3.92 -8.83 -6.49
N ILE A 233 4.21 -7.58 -6.80
CA ILE A 233 5.50 -6.95 -6.61
C ILE A 233 5.34 -5.70 -5.74
N ASP A 234 6.19 -5.57 -4.72
CA ASP A 234 6.31 -4.43 -3.83
C ASP A 234 7.69 -3.81 -4.03
N ASN A 235 7.74 -2.50 -4.26
CA ASN A 235 8.97 -1.74 -4.42
C ASN A 235 9.02 -0.64 -3.38
N GLN A 236 10.14 -0.51 -2.70
CA GLN A 236 10.41 0.59 -1.79
C GLN A 236 11.80 1.16 -2.08
N ARG A 237 11.91 2.45 -1.97
CA ARG A 237 13.18 3.14 -2.17
C ARG A 237 13.34 4.26 -1.16
N LEU A 238 14.52 4.32 -0.56
CA LEU A 238 15.03 5.46 0.16
C LEU A 238 16.18 6.07 -0.64
N ALA A 239 16.01 7.30 -1.08
CA ALA A 239 17.02 8.06 -1.79
C ALA A 239 18.09 8.59 -0.84
N GLY A 240 19.25 8.93 -1.35
CA GLY A 240 20.31 9.59 -0.60
C GLY A 240 19.88 10.99 -0.15
N ASN A 241 20.25 11.35 1.05
CA ASN A 241 19.96 12.65 1.63
C ASN A 241 21.15 13.16 2.46
N ALA A 242 21.11 14.41 2.87
CA ALA A 242 22.22 15.05 3.57
C ALA A 242 22.57 14.44 4.93
N ILE A 243 21.62 13.76 5.57
CA ILE A 243 21.79 13.20 6.91
C ILE A 243 22.25 11.74 6.83
N SER A 244 21.72 11.00 5.87
CA SER A 244 22.08 9.60 5.66
C SER A 244 22.30 9.37 4.17
N ASN A 245 23.55 9.10 3.81
CA ASN A 245 23.89 8.70 2.45
C ASN A 245 23.52 7.22 2.17
N GLN A 246 22.79 6.61 3.07
CA GLN A 246 22.33 5.22 2.94
C GLN A 246 21.16 5.14 1.98
N ARG A 247 21.45 4.99 0.73
CA ARG A 247 20.48 4.64 -0.28
C ARG A 247 20.07 3.19 -0.09
N ARG A 248 18.77 2.94 -0.15
CA ARG A 248 18.21 1.60 -0.01
C ARG A 248 17.14 1.35 -1.05
N THR A 249 17.24 0.25 -1.74
CA THR A 249 16.21 -0.26 -2.63
C THR A 249 15.75 -1.63 -2.11
N TYR A 250 14.46 -1.79 -1.97
CA TYR A 250 13.81 -3.04 -1.58
C TYR A 250 12.84 -3.44 -2.67
N GLU A 251 12.92 -4.69 -3.07
CA GLU A 251 11.95 -5.31 -3.97
C GLU A 251 11.53 -6.65 -3.40
N LYS A 252 10.24 -6.89 -3.41
CA LYS A 252 9.65 -8.18 -3.08
C LYS A 252 8.64 -8.53 -4.15
N TRP A 253 8.78 -9.71 -4.72
CA TRP A 253 7.74 -10.28 -5.55
C TRP A 253 7.32 -11.64 -5.05
N GLY A 254 6.08 -11.99 -5.29
CA GLY A 254 5.55 -13.30 -4.98
C GLY A 254 4.51 -13.71 -6.01
N GLN A 255 4.51 -14.98 -6.34
CA GLN A 255 3.55 -15.60 -7.24
C GLN A 255 2.95 -16.83 -6.59
N THR A 256 1.63 -16.91 -6.62
CA THR A 256 0.90 -18.12 -6.26
C THR A 256 0.13 -18.60 -7.47
N ASN A 257 0.35 -19.84 -7.87
CA ASN A 257 -0.40 -20.49 -8.94
C ASN A 257 -1.11 -21.72 -8.37
N ARG A 258 -2.44 -21.70 -8.43
CA ARG A 258 -3.29 -22.80 -8.01
C ARG A 258 -4.00 -23.37 -9.22
N PHE A 259 -3.66 -24.58 -9.57
CA PHE A 259 -4.37 -25.40 -10.56
C PHE A 259 -5.27 -26.39 -9.83
N SER A 260 -6.52 -26.50 -10.25
CA SER A 260 -7.45 -27.50 -9.76
C SER A 260 -8.24 -28.14 -10.89
N THR A 261 -8.51 -29.41 -10.74
CA THR A 261 -9.41 -30.14 -11.63
C THR A 261 -10.23 -31.13 -10.80
N GLN A 262 -11.52 -31.18 -11.07
CA GLN A 262 -12.44 -32.11 -10.46
C GLN A 262 -13.38 -32.68 -11.52
N GLY A 263 -13.76 -33.90 -11.34
CA GLY A 263 -14.71 -34.53 -12.23
C GLY A 263 -15.54 -35.56 -11.50
N TYR A 264 -16.78 -35.70 -11.90
CA TYR A 264 -17.65 -36.73 -11.33
C TYR A 264 -18.67 -37.22 -12.34
N LEU A 265 -19.06 -38.49 -12.15
CA LEU A 265 -20.22 -39.13 -12.76
C LEU A 265 -21.29 -39.25 -11.70
N ASN A 266 -22.47 -38.79 -12.01
CA ASN A 266 -23.66 -38.96 -11.20
C ASN A 266 -24.69 -39.77 -11.99
N TYR A 267 -25.16 -40.86 -11.39
CA TYR A 267 -26.25 -41.66 -11.92
C TYR A 267 -27.43 -41.54 -10.99
N ARG A 268 -28.61 -41.23 -11.54
CA ARG A 268 -29.88 -41.22 -10.81
C ARG A 268 -30.99 -41.74 -11.71
N LYS A 269 -31.62 -42.79 -11.28
CA LYS A 269 -32.76 -43.38 -12.03
C LYS A 269 -33.80 -43.95 -11.09
N THR A 270 -35.05 -43.69 -11.44
CA THR A 270 -36.20 -44.23 -10.73
C THR A 270 -36.74 -45.43 -11.51
N PHE A 271 -36.90 -46.55 -10.81
CA PHE A 271 -37.42 -47.80 -11.33
C PHE A 271 -38.77 -48.11 -10.68
N ALA A 272 -39.64 -48.75 -11.40
CA ALA A 272 -40.92 -49.21 -10.89
C ALA A 272 -41.74 -48.14 -10.15
N GLN A 273 -41.57 -46.86 -10.54
CA GLN A 273 -42.23 -45.67 -10.00
C GLN A 273 -41.82 -45.26 -8.59
N ASP A 274 -41.34 -46.19 -7.72
CA ASP A 274 -41.10 -45.92 -6.29
C ASP A 274 -39.66 -46.12 -5.85
N HIS A 275 -38.81 -46.73 -6.67
CA HIS A 275 -37.42 -47.02 -6.28
C HIS A 275 -36.41 -46.13 -7.02
N THR A 276 -35.79 -45.23 -6.33
CA THR A 276 -34.73 -44.35 -6.90
C THR A 276 -33.37 -44.87 -6.45
N ILE A 277 -32.48 -45.13 -7.41
CA ILE A 277 -31.05 -45.37 -7.17
C ILE A 277 -30.30 -44.14 -7.56
N GLU A 278 -29.44 -43.68 -6.67
CA GLU A 278 -28.51 -42.58 -6.92
C GLU A 278 -27.11 -42.97 -6.48
N GLY A 279 -26.14 -42.66 -7.31
CA GLY A 279 -24.73 -42.90 -7.03
C GLY A 279 -23.84 -41.85 -7.69
N THR A 280 -22.78 -41.47 -6.98
CA THR A 280 -21.80 -40.52 -7.49
C THR A 280 -20.39 -41.08 -7.29
N VAL A 281 -19.57 -41.00 -8.32
CA VAL A 281 -18.14 -41.29 -8.25
C VAL A 281 -17.38 -40.11 -8.88
N GLY A 282 -16.30 -39.70 -8.26
CA GLY A 282 -15.55 -38.55 -8.76
C GLY A 282 -14.11 -38.53 -8.28
N PHE A 283 -13.38 -37.57 -8.79
CA PHE A 283 -12.02 -37.25 -8.38
C PHE A 283 -11.85 -35.74 -8.20
N ASP A 284 -10.90 -35.38 -7.37
CA ASP A 284 -10.42 -33.99 -7.17
C ASP A 284 -8.89 -33.99 -7.15
N TYR A 285 -8.31 -33.01 -7.82
CA TYR A 285 -6.89 -32.78 -7.82
C TYR A 285 -6.60 -31.30 -7.72
N MET A 286 -5.73 -30.91 -6.79
CA MET A 286 -5.28 -29.53 -6.63
C MET A 286 -3.75 -29.48 -6.47
N LYS A 287 -3.14 -28.57 -7.21
CA LYS A 287 -1.73 -28.23 -7.06
C LYS A 287 -1.59 -26.74 -6.78
N ASN A 288 -0.93 -26.41 -5.69
CA ASN A 288 -0.59 -25.04 -5.34
C ASN A 288 0.93 -24.87 -5.41
N THR A 289 1.38 -23.88 -6.16
CA THR A 289 2.80 -23.52 -6.28
C THR A 289 2.96 -22.08 -5.83
N VAL A 290 3.91 -21.84 -4.93
CA VAL A 290 4.24 -20.51 -4.42
C VAL A 290 5.72 -20.29 -4.69
N ASN A 291 6.04 -19.16 -5.32
CA ASN A 291 7.41 -18.72 -5.55
C ASN A 291 7.52 -17.26 -5.12
N GLY A 292 8.67 -16.88 -4.62
CA GLY A 292 8.89 -15.50 -4.21
C GLY A 292 10.37 -15.15 -4.05
N LEU A 293 10.63 -13.86 -4.13
CA LEU A 293 11.94 -13.28 -3.87
C LEU A 293 11.74 -12.00 -3.07
N SER A 294 12.59 -11.80 -2.06
CA SER A 294 12.69 -10.55 -1.34
C SER A 294 14.15 -10.13 -1.30
N LEU A 295 14.45 -8.94 -1.77
CA LEU A 295 15.79 -8.42 -1.84
C LEU A 295 15.85 -6.97 -1.34
N THR A 296 16.80 -6.71 -0.46
CA THR A 296 17.17 -5.35 -0.03
C THR A 296 18.59 -5.09 -0.47
N VAL A 297 18.81 -3.98 -1.13
CA VAL A 297 20.13 -3.56 -1.60
C VAL A 297 20.44 -2.18 -1.05
N THR A 298 21.66 -2.02 -0.54
CA THR A 298 22.21 -0.77 -0.01
C THR A 298 23.54 -0.45 -0.68
N GLY A 299 24.12 0.71 -0.37
CA GLY A 299 25.45 1.07 -0.86
C GLY A 299 25.47 1.62 -2.30
N ALA A 300 24.34 2.10 -2.82
CA ALA A 300 24.32 2.76 -4.12
C ALA A 300 24.99 4.15 -4.04
N ASP A 301 25.87 4.46 -5.00
CA ASP A 301 26.58 5.74 -5.05
C ASP A 301 25.72 6.91 -5.54
N SER A 302 24.65 6.62 -6.26
CA SER A 302 23.84 7.64 -6.92
C SER A 302 22.33 7.29 -6.94
N ASP A 303 21.51 8.33 -6.92
CA ASP A 303 20.06 8.20 -7.14
C ASP A 303 19.67 8.12 -8.63
N LYS A 304 20.63 8.29 -9.54
CA LYS A 304 20.37 8.24 -10.99
C LYS A 304 20.01 6.85 -11.50
N VAL A 305 20.46 5.81 -10.80
CA VAL A 305 20.18 4.41 -11.15
C VAL A 305 19.40 3.75 -10.01
N PRO A 306 18.08 3.93 -9.95
CA PRO A 306 17.27 3.45 -8.84
C PRO A 306 16.88 1.97 -8.97
N THR A 307 17.86 1.11 -9.18
CA THR A 307 17.63 -0.33 -9.36
C THR A 307 18.39 -1.15 -8.32
N LEU A 308 18.00 -2.40 -8.16
CA LEU A 308 18.70 -3.35 -7.30
C LEU A 308 20.16 -3.55 -7.71
N ALA A 309 20.47 -3.38 -8.99
CA ALA A 309 21.84 -3.55 -9.52
C ALA A 309 22.82 -2.42 -9.14
N ALA A 310 22.32 -1.31 -8.60
CA ALA A 310 23.14 -0.15 -8.27
C ALA A 310 23.85 -0.23 -6.91
N GLY A 311 23.42 -1.13 -6.04
CA GLY A 311 23.99 -1.24 -4.70
C GLY A 311 25.13 -2.25 -4.63
N THR A 312 25.92 -2.14 -3.57
CA THR A 312 27.09 -3.00 -3.30
C THR A 312 26.76 -4.12 -2.31
N ASP A 313 25.80 -3.92 -1.44
CA ASP A 313 25.43 -4.88 -0.40
C ASP A 313 23.99 -5.34 -0.59
N ALA A 314 23.81 -6.65 -0.72
CA ALA A 314 22.51 -7.26 -0.95
C ALA A 314 22.18 -8.28 0.15
N THR A 315 20.96 -8.21 0.65
CA THR A 315 20.40 -9.18 1.59
C THR A 315 19.00 -9.59 1.15
N GLY A 316 18.70 -10.88 1.20
CA GLY A 316 17.39 -11.34 0.78
C GLY A 316 17.21 -12.84 0.92
N TRP A 317 16.05 -13.31 0.49
CA TRP A 317 15.68 -14.73 0.44
C TRP A 317 14.86 -15.01 -0.82
N ALA A 318 14.88 -16.25 -1.27
CA ALA A 318 14.06 -16.77 -2.37
C ALA A 318 13.45 -18.11 -1.96
N ASP A 319 12.18 -18.35 -2.34
CA ASP A 319 11.42 -19.60 -2.20
C ASP A 319 11.04 -20.17 -3.57
#